data_7389ed428c17a6364b1538fdf34a6edb
#
_entry.id   7389ed428c17a6364b1538fdf34a6edb
#
_cell.length_a   1.000
_cell.length_b   1.000
_cell.length_c   1.000
_cell.angle_alpha   90.00
_cell.angle_beta   90.00
_cell.angle_gamma   90.00
#
_symmetry.space_group_name_H-M   'P 1'
#
loop_
_entity.id
_entity.type
_entity.pdbx_description
1 polymer ?
#
loop_
_entity_poly.entity_id
_entity_poly.type
_entity_poly.pdbx_seq_one_letter_code
_entity_poly.pdbx_strand_id
1 'polypeptide(L)'
;VNSGTVRMNRTGASPGNQLIVNGNYTGNNNGLIAFNTTLNGDESPTDKVIVTGDTRGSTRVVVNNIDGQGAQTDKGIELIEVNGDSAGSFALTHGTVEAGAYVYSLAKGTGEGEKNWYLTSQWHEQTSPGTDVSKPPTVDPQRPAMLRPEAGSYISNLAAANTLFNHRLHDRLGEPQYTDVFRNEGDFASSLWLRQVGGHERSTSGYDQLKTQSNRYVVQLGGDLAQWNGNSQDRWHLGIMGGYANEHSNTRNERVGYHSDGRIDGYSVGMYGTWYQNDADKVGAYVDSWVLYNWFNNTVESDHRQGDSYRSRGFTASLEAGYTFLIGEFTGREGTLNSGYVQPQVQVTWMGVKEGNHTRSDGTYIETEGDGNVQTRLGVRTYLNSYHRRDAGKQREFQPYIEANYLYNSKVYAVKMNGTKISREGSRHLAELRTGVEAKLNNNLAMWGNVGVQIGDKGYSDTQGMLGVKYSW
;
A
#
# COMPACT_ATOMS: atom_id res chain seq x y z
N VAL A 1 -30.68 29.57 -26.00
CA VAL A 1 -29.73 28.52 -26.43
C VAL A 1 -28.35 28.86 -25.92
N ASN A 2 -27.71 27.91 -25.23
CA ASN A 2 -26.32 28.06 -24.76
C ASN A 2 -25.36 27.24 -25.63
N SER A 3 -24.52 27.97 -26.41
CA SER A 3 -23.46 27.36 -27.23
C SER A 3 -22.05 27.79 -26.79
N GLY A 4 -21.96 28.51 -25.70
CA GLY A 4 -20.71 29.06 -25.13
C GLY A 4 -20.59 28.81 -23.66
N THR A 5 -19.75 29.60 -23.00
CA THR A 5 -19.50 29.48 -21.54
C THR A 5 -20.31 30.52 -20.79
N VAL A 6 -21.11 30.05 -19.83
CA VAL A 6 -21.79 30.89 -18.84
C VAL A 6 -21.01 30.76 -17.53
N ARG A 7 -20.55 31.90 -17.01
CA ARG A 7 -19.94 32.01 -15.69
C ARG A 7 -20.75 32.97 -14.84
N MET A 8 -21.20 32.50 -13.69
CA MET A 8 -21.99 33.35 -12.79
C MET A 8 -21.12 34.33 -12.00
N ASN A 9 -19.86 33.96 -11.83
CA ASN A 9 -18.84 34.81 -11.21
C ASN A 9 -17.44 34.36 -11.67
N ARG A 10 -16.42 35.17 -11.34
CA ARG A 10 -15.02 34.76 -11.56
C ARG A 10 -14.69 33.52 -10.73
N THR A 11 -13.81 32.69 -11.27
CA THR A 11 -13.27 31.55 -10.53
C THR A 11 -12.64 32.00 -9.22
N GLY A 12 -12.96 31.31 -8.13
CA GLY A 12 -12.47 31.64 -6.77
C GLY A 12 -13.29 32.71 -6.04
N ALA A 13 -14.32 33.27 -6.63
CA ALA A 13 -15.26 34.15 -5.93
C ALA A 13 -16.22 33.36 -5.03
N SER A 14 -16.75 34.00 -3.99
CA SER A 14 -17.73 33.39 -3.09
C SER A 14 -18.93 32.85 -3.88
N PRO A 15 -19.43 31.65 -3.56
CA PRO A 15 -20.65 31.11 -4.15
C PRO A 15 -21.91 31.83 -3.64
N GLY A 16 -23.04 31.60 -4.30
CA GLY A 16 -24.33 32.12 -3.91
C GLY A 16 -25.00 32.98 -4.99
N ASN A 17 -24.43 33.05 -6.18
CA ASN A 17 -25.04 33.75 -7.30
C ASN A 17 -26.16 32.91 -7.92
N GLN A 18 -27.20 33.59 -8.43
CA GLN A 18 -28.30 32.94 -9.10
C GLN A 18 -28.44 33.48 -10.55
N LEU A 19 -28.58 32.55 -11.49
CA LEU A 19 -28.95 32.82 -12.85
C LEU A 19 -30.38 32.35 -13.08
N ILE A 20 -31.31 33.28 -13.33
CA ILE A 20 -32.71 32.96 -13.63
C ILE A 20 -32.91 33.05 -15.12
N VAL A 21 -33.29 31.92 -15.73
CA VAL A 21 -33.67 31.82 -17.14
C VAL A 21 -35.20 31.84 -17.20
N ASN A 22 -35.75 33.01 -17.55
CA ASN A 22 -37.19 33.14 -17.73
C ASN A 22 -37.61 32.52 -19.09
N GLY A 23 -38.11 31.29 -19.05
CA GLY A 23 -38.49 30.50 -20.22
C GLY A 23 -37.62 29.24 -20.36
N ASN A 24 -37.53 28.74 -21.59
CA ASN A 24 -36.83 27.47 -21.86
C ASN A 24 -35.34 27.65 -22.01
N TYR A 25 -34.59 26.64 -21.57
CA TYR A 25 -33.16 26.54 -21.75
C TYR A 25 -32.82 25.39 -22.72
N THR A 26 -32.02 25.66 -23.72
CA THR A 26 -31.49 24.63 -24.60
C THR A 26 -29.98 24.64 -24.59
N GLY A 27 -29.39 23.53 -24.18
CA GLY A 27 -27.95 23.31 -24.25
C GLY A 27 -27.53 22.79 -25.61
N ASN A 28 -26.39 23.27 -26.09
CA ASN A 28 -25.70 22.75 -27.25
C ASN A 28 -24.43 22.05 -26.79
N ASN A 29 -23.91 21.06 -27.51
CA ASN A 29 -22.74 20.26 -27.16
C ASN A 29 -21.48 21.07 -26.74
N ASN A 30 -21.40 22.33 -27.18
CA ASN A 30 -20.35 23.27 -26.79
C ASN A 30 -20.75 24.14 -25.58
N GLY A 31 -21.99 24.07 -25.12
CA GLY A 31 -22.45 24.81 -23.96
C GLY A 31 -21.79 24.36 -22.69
N LEU A 32 -21.35 25.31 -21.87
CA LEU A 32 -20.73 25.07 -20.57
C LEU A 32 -21.29 26.04 -19.53
N ILE A 33 -21.55 25.56 -18.33
CA ILE A 33 -21.89 26.39 -17.18
C ILE A 33 -20.86 26.13 -16.08
N ALA A 34 -20.27 27.20 -15.54
CA ALA A 34 -19.32 27.12 -14.45
C ALA A 34 -19.95 27.64 -13.16
N PHE A 35 -19.90 26.82 -12.13
CA PHE A 35 -20.41 27.08 -10.80
C PHE A 35 -19.25 27.24 -9.79
N ASN A 36 -19.36 28.16 -8.87
CA ASN A 36 -18.59 28.18 -7.65
C ASN A 36 -19.44 27.55 -6.56
N THR A 37 -18.89 26.58 -5.85
CA THR A 37 -19.63 25.79 -4.85
C THR A 37 -18.71 25.45 -3.69
N THR A 38 -19.20 25.57 -2.47
CA THR A 38 -18.52 24.99 -1.32
C THR A 38 -18.90 23.51 -1.25
N LEU A 39 -17.96 22.62 -1.53
CA LEU A 39 -18.25 21.18 -1.58
C LEU A 39 -18.24 20.59 -0.16
N ASN A 40 -19.38 20.64 0.51
CA ASN A 40 -19.67 20.03 1.81
C ASN A 40 -20.99 19.24 1.73
N GLY A 41 -21.86 19.32 2.75
CA GLY A 41 -23.18 18.67 2.78
C GLY A 41 -24.23 19.40 1.92
N ASP A 42 -25.45 18.95 2.00
CA ASP A 42 -26.58 19.40 1.17
C ASP A 42 -26.82 20.91 1.18
N GLU A 43 -26.70 21.55 2.33
CA GLU A 43 -26.96 22.99 2.54
C GLU A 43 -25.75 23.88 2.20
N SER A 44 -24.81 23.37 1.45
CA SER A 44 -23.59 24.10 1.09
C SER A 44 -23.90 25.31 0.21
N PRO A 45 -23.22 26.45 0.43
CA PRO A 45 -23.30 27.59 -0.46
C PRO A 45 -22.89 27.21 -1.88
N THR A 46 -23.71 27.59 -2.87
CA THR A 46 -23.45 27.28 -4.27
C THR A 46 -24.04 28.34 -5.18
N ASP A 47 -23.41 28.55 -6.34
CA ASP A 47 -24.08 29.19 -7.47
C ASP A 47 -25.20 28.28 -7.96
N LYS A 48 -26.29 28.87 -8.46
CA LYS A 48 -27.48 28.14 -8.87
C LYS A 48 -28.08 28.69 -10.17
N VAL A 49 -28.52 27.79 -11.03
CA VAL A 49 -29.31 28.12 -12.21
C VAL A 49 -30.76 27.75 -11.96
N ILE A 50 -31.68 28.65 -12.23
CA ILE A 50 -33.12 28.41 -12.13
C ILE A 50 -33.73 28.61 -13.52
N VAL A 51 -34.33 27.55 -14.09
CA VAL A 51 -35.01 27.56 -15.37
C VAL A 51 -36.52 27.50 -15.12
N THR A 52 -37.25 28.58 -15.47
CA THR A 52 -38.70 28.62 -15.23
C THR A 52 -39.50 27.79 -16.23
N GLY A 53 -38.93 27.49 -17.38
CA GLY A 53 -39.51 26.62 -18.41
C GLY A 53 -38.80 25.26 -18.54
N ASP A 54 -38.81 24.73 -19.75
CA ASP A 54 -38.24 23.43 -20.08
C ASP A 54 -36.74 23.49 -20.31
N THR A 55 -36.05 22.35 -20.04
CA THR A 55 -34.67 22.16 -20.45
C THR A 55 -34.55 21.10 -21.56
N ARG A 56 -33.67 21.35 -22.53
CA ARG A 56 -33.37 20.44 -23.66
C ARG A 56 -31.90 20.48 -24.03
N GLY A 57 -31.47 19.44 -24.79
CA GLY A 57 -30.10 19.33 -25.28
C GLY A 57 -29.10 18.92 -24.20
N SER A 58 -27.83 19.19 -24.44
CA SER A 58 -26.75 18.79 -23.52
C SER A 58 -25.86 19.98 -23.16
N THR A 59 -25.41 20.02 -21.89
CA THR A 59 -24.59 21.09 -21.35
C THR A 59 -23.50 20.49 -20.46
N ARG A 60 -22.27 20.93 -20.67
CA ARG A 60 -21.15 20.59 -19.78
C ARG A 60 -21.19 21.48 -18.54
N VAL A 61 -20.81 20.91 -17.42
CA VAL A 61 -20.76 21.59 -16.13
C VAL A 61 -19.34 21.55 -15.57
N VAL A 62 -18.87 22.69 -15.10
CA VAL A 62 -17.63 22.81 -14.31
C VAL A 62 -18.00 23.33 -12.94
N VAL A 63 -17.46 22.69 -11.91
CA VAL A 63 -17.62 23.11 -10.51
C VAL A 63 -16.27 23.45 -9.94
N ASN A 64 -16.15 24.66 -9.41
CA ASN A 64 -14.97 25.13 -8.69
C ASN A 64 -15.26 25.00 -7.20
N ASN A 65 -14.49 24.20 -6.49
CA ASN A 65 -14.60 24.08 -5.04
C ASN A 65 -14.07 25.37 -4.37
N ILE A 66 -14.90 26.02 -3.59
CA ILE A 66 -14.55 27.19 -2.81
C ILE A 66 -14.58 26.82 -1.33
N ASP A 67 -13.41 26.56 -0.76
CA ASP A 67 -13.18 26.25 0.65
C ASP A 67 -13.96 25.03 1.19
N GLY A 68 -14.52 24.20 0.31
CA GLY A 68 -15.22 22.98 0.70
C GLY A 68 -14.25 21.89 1.16
N GLN A 69 -14.57 21.28 2.29
CA GLN A 69 -13.74 20.25 2.94
C GLN A 69 -14.16 18.83 2.56
N GLY A 70 -15.27 18.69 1.86
CA GLY A 70 -15.89 17.41 1.54
C GLY A 70 -16.73 16.86 2.68
N ALA A 71 -17.90 16.35 2.35
CA ALA A 71 -18.78 15.66 3.28
C ALA A 71 -19.66 14.65 2.56
N GLN A 72 -20.24 13.75 3.30
CA GLN A 72 -21.32 12.92 2.79
C GLN A 72 -22.56 13.79 2.60
N THR A 73 -23.16 13.73 1.41
CA THR A 73 -24.45 14.36 1.11
C THR A 73 -25.58 13.36 1.36
N ASP A 74 -26.76 13.86 1.57
CA ASP A 74 -27.99 13.07 1.65
C ASP A 74 -28.83 13.22 0.38
N LYS A 75 -29.29 14.43 0.08
CA LYS A 75 -29.99 14.77 -1.17
C LYS A 75 -29.02 15.30 -2.22
N GLY A 76 -27.95 15.92 -1.80
CA GLY A 76 -26.99 16.61 -2.63
C GLY A 76 -27.16 18.12 -2.65
N ILE A 77 -26.17 18.82 -3.22
CA ILE A 77 -26.13 20.28 -3.36
C ILE A 77 -26.85 20.64 -4.67
N GLU A 78 -27.96 21.34 -4.59
CA GLU A 78 -28.77 21.70 -5.75
C GLU A 78 -28.10 22.78 -6.61
N LEU A 79 -27.69 22.42 -7.83
CA LEU A 79 -27.08 23.35 -8.79
C LEU A 79 -28.08 23.93 -9.80
N ILE A 80 -29.02 23.11 -10.25
CA ILE A 80 -29.95 23.50 -11.33
C ILE A 80 -31.38 23.12 -10.92
N GLU A 81 -32.22 24.11 -10.84
CA GLU A 81 -33.65 23.96 -10.61
C GLU A 81 -34.40 24.09 -11.94
N VAL A 82 -35.31 23.18 -12.23
CA VAL A 82 -36.11 23.17 -13.43
C VAL A 82 -37.59 23.10 -13.10
N ASN A 83 -38.35 24.13 -13.44
CA ASN A 83 -39.79 24.20 -13.16
C ASN A 83 -40.67 23.57 -14.23
N GLY A 84 -40.17 23.50 -15.48
CA GLY A 84 -40.82 22.82 -16.60
C GLY A 84 -40.38 21.38 -16.77
N ASP A 85 -40.39 20.89 -18.02
CA ASP A 85 -39.88 19.56 -18.36
C ASP A 85 -38.34 19.52 -18.34
N SER A 86 -37.77 18.56 -17.64
CA SER A 86 -36.32 18.41 -17.45
C SER A 86 -35.74 17.33 -18.39
N ALA A 87 -35.88 17.58 -19.71
CA ALA A 87 -35.35 16.71 -20.77
C ALA A 87 -33.88 17.02 -21.13
N GLY A 88 -33.34 18.16 -20.69
CA GLY A 88 -31.93 18.51 -20.88
C GLY A 88 -31.00 17.63 -20.03
N SER A 89 -29.81 17.34 -20.55
CA SER A 89 -28.76 16.62 -19.85
C SER A 89 -27.63 17.57 -19.41
N PHE A 90 -27.18 17.40 -18.18
CA PHE A 90 -26.05 18.13 -17.64
C PHE A 90 -25.01 17.12 -17.14
N ALA A 91 -23.75 17.35 -17.51
CA ALA A 91 -22.66 16.44 -17.13
C ALA A 91 -21.40 17.21 -16.73
N LEU A 92 -20.77 16.77 -15.65
CA LEU A 92 -19.46 17.29 -15.26
C LEU A 92 -18.42 16.99 -16.34
N THR A 93 -17.56 17.96 -16.64
CA THR A 93 -16.57 17.86 -17.73
C THR A 93 -15.65 16.64 -17.59
N HIS A 94 -15.30 16.25 -16.35
CA HIS A 94 -14.48 15.08 -16.05
C HIS A 94 -15.25 13.98 -15.30
N GLY A 95 -16.58 14.04 -15.31
CA GLY A 95 -17.46 13.07 -14.66
C GLY A 95 -17.63 13.26 -13.17
N THR A 96 -16.61 13.74 -12.48
CA THR A 96 -16.60 13.93 -11.02
C THR A 96 -15.88 15.21 -10.63
N VAL A 97 -16.10 15.66 -9.39
CA VAL A 97 -15.33 16.69 -8.69
C VAL A 97 -15.06 16.23 -7.26
N GLU A 98 -13.89 16.54 -6.75
CA GLU A 98 -13.43 16.02 -5.45
C GLU A 98 -13.29 17.16 -4.43
N ALA A 99 -13.58 16.83 -3.16
CA ALA A 99 -13.24 17.66 -2.01
C ALA A 99 -12.93 16.76 -0.80
N GLY A 100 -11.79 17.00 -0.15
CA GLY A 100 -11.33 16.17 0.95
C GLY A 100 -11.22 14.71 0.52
N ALA A 101 -11.85 13.82 1.27
CA ALA A 101 -11.89 12.39 0.98
C ALA A 101 -12.96 11.97 -0.02
N TYR A 102 -13.84 12.89 -0.42
CA TYR A 102 -15.09 12.56 -1.12
C TYR A 102 -15.05 12.90 -2.60
N VAL A 103 -15.79 12.10 -3.37
CA VAL A 103 -16.03 12.29 -4.78
C VAL A 103 -17.49 12.68 -4.98
N TYR A 104 -17.74 13.77 -5.69
CA TYR A 104 -19.09 14.24 -6.06
C TYR A 104 -19.36 13.96 -7.53
N SER A 105 -20.55 13.51 -7.83
CA SER A 105 -21.09 13.41 -9.19
C SER A 105 -22.35 14.25 -9.35
N LEU A 106 -22.70 14.58 -10.58
CA LEU A 106 -23.92 15.32 -10.89
C LEU A 106 -25.02 14.34 -11.27
N ALA A 107 -26.14 14.38 -10.55
CA ALA A 107 -27.28 13.52 -10.78
C ALA A 107 -28.60 14.27 -10.64
N LYS A 108 -29.65 13.75 -11.27
CA LYS A 108 -31.01 14.20 -11.01
C LYS A 108 -31.44 13.80 -9.61
N GLY A 109 -32.23 14.64 -8.96
CA GLY A 109 -32.83 14.35 -7.67
C GLY A 109 -33.95 13.30 -7.75
N THR A 110 -34.59 13.08 -6.61
CA THR A 110 -35.69 12.14 -6.44
C THR A 110 -36.91 12.84 -5.83
N GLY A 111 -38.12 12.29 -6.04
CA GLY A 111 -39.34 12.83 -5.48
C GLY A 111 -39.63 14.26 -5.98
N GLU A 112 -39.82 15.20 -5.08
CA GLU A 112 -40.07 16.61 -5.43
C GLU A 112 -38.91 17.27 -6.20
N GLY A 113 -37.70 16.76 -6.03
CA GLY A 113 -36.47 17.22 -6.71
C GLY A 113 -36.16 16.48 -8.02
N GLU A 114 -37.00 15.61 -8.54
CA GLU A 114 -36.72 14.75 -9.69
C GLU A 114 -36.38 15.48 -10.99
N LYS A 115 -36.76 16.75 -11.09
CA LYS A 115 -36.46 17.62 -12.22
C LYS A 115 -35.14 18.37 -12.09
N ASN A 116 -34.63 18.49 -10.86
CA ASN A 116 -33.47 19.29 -10.51
C ASN A 116 -32.19 18.47 -10.54
N TRP A 117 -31.06 19.17 -10.65
CA TRP A 117 -29.74 18.54 -10.70
C TRP A 117 -28.92 18.89 -9.47
N TYR A 118 -28.34 17.85 -8.87
CA TYR A 118 -27.62 17.92 -7.61
C TYR A 118 -26.20 17.37 -7.73
N LEU A 119 -25.26 17.99 -7.04
CA LEU A 119 -23.96 17.37 -6.73
C LEU A 119 -24.11 16.46 -5.51
N THR A 120 -23.80 15.20 -5.67
CA THR A 120 -23.92 14.22 -4.60
C THR A 120 -22.65 13.41 -4.42
N SER A 121 -22.24 13.22 -3.17
CA SER A 121 -21.14 12.33 -2.80
C SER A 121 -21.60 10.91 -2.49
N GLN A 122 -22.92 10.64 -2.53
CA GLN A 122 -23.44 9.29 -2.40
C GLN A 122 -23.33 8.52 -3.72
N TRP A 123 -23.10 7.23 -3.61
CA TRP A 123 -23.09 6.36 -4.75
C TRP A 123 -24.51 6.05 -5.23
N HIS A 124 -24.74 6.26 -6.51
CA HIS A 124 -25.94 5.86 -7.22
C HIS A 124 -25.59 4.74 -8.20
N GLU A 125 -26.33 3.65 -8.14
CA GLU A 125 -26.20 2.61 -9.17
C GLU A 125 -26.54 3.21 -10.54
N GLN A 126 -25.56 3.29 -11.43
CA GLN A 126 -25.80 3.70 -12.79
C GLN A 126 -26.62 2.59 -13.47
N THR A 127 -27.83 2.91 -13.87
CA THR A 127 -28.62 2.00 -14.70
C THR A 127 -27.88 1.82 -16.03
N SER A 128 -27.50 0.59 -16.34
CA SER A 128 -26.94 0.24 -17.65
C SER A 128 -27.91 0.68 -18.77
N PRO A 129 -27.40 1.13 -19.94
CA PRO A 129 -28.24 1.45 -21.08
C PRO A 129 -29.15 0.24 -21.42
N GLY A 130 -30.46 0.37 -21.23
CA GLY A 130 -31.42 -0.69 -21.47
C GLY A 130 -32.26 -1.11 -20.27
N THR A 131 -31.98 -0.62 -19.07
CA THR A 131 -32.87 -0.76 -17.91
C THR A 131 -33.90 0.37 -17.89
N ASP A 132 -35.11 -0.01 -17.53
CA ASP A 132 -36.29 0.87 -17.49
C ASP A 132 -36.00 2.16 -16.70
N VAL A 133 -35.89 3.29 -17.38
CA VAL A 133 -35.62 4.63 -16.82
C VAL A 133 -36.75 5.16 -15.91
N SER A 134 -37.74 4.36 -15.61
CA SER A 134 -38.91 4.78 -14.82
C SER A 134 -38.64 4.78 -13.30
N LYS A 135 -37.48 4.31 -12.85
CA LYS A 135 -37.11 4.31 -11.41
C LYS A 135 -35.87 5.18 -11.20
N PRO A 136 -36.02 6.35 -10.55
CA PRO A 136 -34.84 7.15 -10.18
C PRO A 136 -33.91 6.35 -9.30
N PRO A 137 -32.57 6.58 -9.37
CA PRO A 137 -31.62 5.89 -8.51
C PRO A 137 -31.99 6.14 -7.05
N THR A 138 -32.31 5.10 -6.34
CA THR A 138 -32.63 5.18 -4.91
C THR A 138 -31.33 5.47 -4.15
N VAL A 139 -31.27 6.62 -3.52
CA VAL A 139 -30.24 6.93 -2.54
C VAL A 139 -30.38 5.90 -1.39
N ASP A 140 -29.37 5.09 -1.18
CA ASP A 140 -29.32 4.21 -0.01
C ASP A 140 -28.59 4.96 1.12
N PRO A 141 -29.30 5.47 2.13
CA PRO A 141 -28.67 6.23 3.21
C PRO A 141 -27.70 5.41 4.07
N GLN A 142 -27.66 4.09 3.89
CA GLN A 142 -26.74 3.19 4.60
C GLN A 142 -25.46 2.91 3.83
N ARG A 143 -25.35 3.35 2.58
CA ARG A 143 -24.12 3.16 1.80
C ARG A 143 -23.14 4.30 2.07
N PRO A 144 -21.86 3.98 2.32
CA PRO A 144 -20.85 5.02 2.51
C PRO A 144 -20.71 5.87 1.25
N ALA A 145 -20.38 7.13 1.44
CA ALA A 145 -20.09 8.06 0.36
C ALA A 145 -18.96 7.55 -0.55
N MET A 146 -18.94 8.01 -1.78
CA MET A 146 -17.86 7.72 -2.72
C MET A 146 -16.53 8.31 -2.22
N LEU A 147 -15.51 7.47 -2.11
CA LEU A 147 -14.17 7.85 -1.64
C LEU A 147 -13.19 8.00 -2.79
N ARG A 148 -12.26 8.92 -2.64
CA ARG A 148 -11.19 9.16 -3.63
C ARG A 148 -10.24 7.97 -3.73
N PRO A 149 -9.93 7.46 -4.94
CA PRO A 149 -8.90 6.43 -5.13
C PRO A 149 -7.52 6.84 -4.63
N GLU A 150 -7.18 8.13 -4.63
CA GLU A 150 -5.91 8.66 -4.14
C GLU A 150 -5.62 8.26 -2.68
N ALA A 151 -6.66 8.08 -1.86
CA ALA A 151 -6.50 7.60 -0.50
C ALA A 151 -5.81 6.24 -0.43
N GLY A 152 -6.13 5.31 -1.35
CA GLY A 152 -5.45 4.02 -1.46
C GLY A 152 -3.98 4.15 -1.84
N SER A 153 -3.63 5.10 -2.69
CA SER A 153 -2.24 5.38 -3.08
C SER A 153 -1.42 5.94 -1.91
N TYR A 154 -1.97 6.86 -1.13
CA TYR A 154 -1.29 7.35 0.10
C TYR A 154 -1.06 6.24 1.10
N ILE A 155 -2.07 5.40 1.35
CA ILE A 155 -1.98 4.26 2.26
C ILE A 155 -0.91 3.27 1.78
N SER A 156 -0.89 2.95 0.48
CA SER A 156 0.08 2.04 -0.10
C SER A 156 1.51 2.57 0.02
N ASN A 157 1.73 3.84 -0.27
CA ASN A 157 3.04 4.48 -0.13
C ASN A 157 3.52 4.46 1.33
N LEU A 158 2.65 4.75 2.30
CA LEU A 158 3.02 4.70 3.71
C LEU A 158 3.36 3.28 4.17
N ALA A 159 2.55 2.31 3.76
CA ALA A 159 2.82 0.90 4.07
C ALA A 159 4.16 0.45 3.47
N ALA A 160 4.43 0.79 2.22
CA ALA A 160 5.69 0.49 1.55
C ALA A 160 6.89 1.14 2.24
N ALA A 161 6.79 2.41 2.61
CA ALA A 161 7.85 3.12 3.33
C ALA A 161 8.27 2.41 4.62
N ASN A 162 7.34 1.74 5.28
CA ASN A 162 7.57 1.04 6.54
C ASN A 162 7.96 -0.44 6.38
N THR A 163 7.75 -1.05 5.21
CA THR A 163 7.90 -2.50 5.05
C THR A 163 8.92 -2.93 4.01
N LEU A 164 9.28 -2.08 3.05
CA LEU A 164 10.12 -2.47 1.91
C LEU A 164 11.46 -3.10 2.30
N PHE A 165 12.12 -2.58 3.33
CA PHE A 165 13.43 -3.06 3.77
C PHE A 165 13.38 -4.02 4.97
N ASN A 166 12.19 -4.38 5.47
CA ASN A 166 12.06 -5.34 6.55
C ASN A 166 12.55 -6.71 6.10
N HIS A 167 13.27 -7.38 6.98
CA HIS A 167 13.82 -8.69 6.69
C HIS A 167 14.04 -9.49 7.98
N ARG A 168 14.31 -10.75 7.81
CA ARG A 168 14.65 -11.71 8.87
C ARG A 168 16.12 -12.09 8.78
N LEU A 169 16.61 -12.74 9.81
CA LEU A 169 18.00 -13.23 9.81
C LEU A 169 18.32 -14.04 8.55
N HIS A 170 17.47 -15.01 8.21
CA HIS A 170 17.70 -15.90 7.08
C HIS A 170 17.59 -15.20 5.72
N ASP A 171 16.85 -14.11 5.62
CA ASP A 171 16.77 -13.30 4.40
C ASP A 171 18.12 -12.66 4.03
N ARG A 172 18.92 -12.36 5.05
CA ARG A 172 20.22 -11.67 4.91
C ARG A 172 21.40 -12.65 4.81
N LEU A 173 21.34 -13.71 5.54
CA LEU A 173 22.48 -14.61 5.71
C LEU A 173 22.26 -16.00 5.09
N GLY A 174 21.04 -16.31 4.64
CA GLY A 174 20.66 -17.68 4.39
C GLY A 174 20.66 -18.52 5.68
N GLU A 175 20.89 -19.80 5.56
CA GLU A 175 21.06 -20.62 6.76
C GLU A 175 22.48 -20.43 7.32
N PRO A 176 22.62 -20.01 8.58
CA PRO A 176 23.92 -19.66 9.15
C PRO A 176 24.96 -20.78 9.09
N GLN A 177 24.52 -22.01 9.15
CA GLN A 177 25.40 -23.20 9.10
C GLN A 177 26.23 -23.26 7.82
N TYR A 178 25.73 -22.67 6.72
CA TYR A 178 26.39 -22.73 5.41
C TYR A 178 27.07 -21.43 5.02
N THR A 179 26.75 -20.36 5.69
CA THR A 179 27.26 -19.04 5.30
C THR A 179 28.50 -18.63 6.07
N ASP A 180 28.82 -19.33 7.15
CA ASP A 180 30.05 -19.09 7.88
C ASP A 180 31.18 -19.95 7.31
N VAL A 181 32.28 -19.30 6.99
CA VAL A 181 33.50 -19.98 6.57
C VAL A 181 34.19 -20.55 7.81
N PHE A 182 34.55 -21.84 7.77
CA PHE A 182 35.42 -22.41 8.80
C PHE A 182 36.77 -21.66 8.81
N ARG A 183 37.12 -21.11 9.95
CA ARG A 183 38.32 -20.32 10.12
C ARG A 183 39.31 -20.96 11.04
N ASN A 184 40.56 -20.75 10.67
CA ASN A 184 41.66 -20.87 11.61
C ASN A 184 41.57 -19.72 12.61
N GLU A 185 41.85 -20.00 13.89
CA GLU A 185 41.92 -18.98 14.94
C GLU A 185 42.80 -17.82 14.48
N GLY A 186 42.26 -16.62 14.40
CA GLY A 186 42.99 -15.39 14.11
C GLY A 186 42.68 -14.68 12.80
N ASP A 187 41.87 -15.25 11.89
CA ASP A 187 41.53 -14.61 10.65
C ASP A 187 40.25 -13.75 10.78
N PHE A 188 40.34 -12.47 10.42
CA PHE A 188 39.17 -11.60 10.25
C PHE A 188 38.48 -12.00 8.95
N ALA A 189 37.23 -12.55 9.03
CA ALA A 189 36.45 -12.77 7.83
C ALA A 189 35.70 -11.54 7.45
N SER A 190 35.90 -11.21 6.26
CA SER A 190 35.02 -10.31 5.55
C SER A 190 33.99 -11.12 4.79
N SER A 191 32.77 -10.61 4.73
CA SER A 191 31.72 -11.20 3.93
C SER A 191 30.94 -10.09 3.24
N LEU A 192 30.44 -10.41 2.06
CA LEU A 192 29.55 -9.55 1.31
C LEU A 192 28.32 -10.38 0.93
N TRP A 193 27.15 -9.87 1.25
CA TRP A 193 25.89 -10.48 0.84
C TRP A 193 25.04 -9.50 0.03
N LEU A 194 24.25 -10.02 -0.87
CA LEU A 194 23.27 -9.30 -1.67
C LEU A 194 21.98 -10.10 -1.72
N ARG A 195 20.86 -9.42 -1.53
CA ARG A 195 19.54 -10.01 -1.73
C ARG A 195 18.70 -9.15 -2.65
N GLN A 196 17.82 -9.80 -3.41
CA GLN A 196 16.83 -9.17 -4.27
C GLN A 196 15.46 -9.75 -3.95
N VAL A 197 14.46 -8.89 -3.88
CA VAL A 197 13.08 -9.26 -3.59
C VAL A 197 12.16 -8.66 -4.65
N GLY A 198 11.27 -9.48 -5.18
CA GLY A 198 10.13 -9.04 -5.97
C GLY A 198 8.84 -9.45 -5.27
N GLY A 199 7.84 -8.59 -5.26
CA GLY A 199 6.58 -8.88 -4.58
C GLY A 199 5.37 -8.23 -5.23
N HIS A 200 4.20 -8.80 -4.96
CA HIS A 200 2.91 -8.32 -5.38
C HIS A 200 1.93 -8.37 -4.22
N GLU A 201 1.31 -7.23 -3.91
CA GLU A 201 0.33 -7.09 -2.84
C GLU A 201 -1.03 -6.70 -3.39
N ARG A 202 -2.08 -7.24 -2.79
CA ARG A 202 -3.46 -6.81 -2.97
C ARG A 202 -4.03 -6.41 -1.62
N SER A 203 -4.64 -5.25 -1.56
CA SER A 203 -5.25 -4.74 -0.35
C SER A 203 -6.54 -3.99 -0.63
N THR A 204 -7.32 -3.81 0.41
CA THR A 204 -8.59 -3.08 0.39
C THR A 204 -8.57 -2.00 1.47
N SER A 205 -9.18 -0.87 1.20
CA SER A 205 -9.37 0.20 2.17
C SER A 205 -10.70 0.91 1.96
N GLY A 206 -11.09 1.72 2.96
CA GLY A 206 -12.27 2.57 2.83
C GLY A 206 -13.58 1.82 2.70
N TYR A 207 -13.91 0.96 3.66
CA TYR A 207 -15.17 0.19 3.69
C TYR A 207 -15.38 -0.64 2.43
N ASP A 208 -14.34 -1.35 2.01
CA ASP A 208 -14.33 -2.23 0.84
C ASP A 208 -14.42 -1.50 -0.53
N GLN A 209 -14.34 -0.19 -0.56
CA GLN A 209 -14.45 0.57 -1.81
C GLN A 209 -13.17 0.60 -2.63
N LEU A 210 -12.02 0.78 -1.97
CA LEU A 210 -10.75 1.01 -2.63
C LEU A 210 -9.97 -0.30 -2.75
N LYS A 211 -9.76 -0.74 -3.99
CA LYS A 211 -8.97 -1.94 -4.30
C LYS A 211 -7.61 -1.52 -4.81
N THR A 212 -6.57 -1.88 -4.08
CA THR A 212 -5.18 -1.53 -4.41
C THR A 212 -4.38 -2.78 -4.76
N GLN A 213 -3.62 -2.69 -5.85
CA GLN A 213 -2.61 -3.66 -6.23
C GLN A 213 -1.27 -2.96 -6.32
N SER A 214 -0.23 -3.58 -5.80
CA SER A 214 1.12 -3.02 -5.86
C SER A 214 2.17 -4.06 -6.25
N ASN A 215 3.23 -3.59 -6.90
CA ASN A 215 4.40 -4.38 -7.24
C ASN A 215 5.63 -3.69 -6.68
N ARG A 216 6.50 -4.46 -6.02
CA ARG A 216 7.72 -3.95 -5.39
C ARG A 216 8.95 -4.65 -5.88
N TYR A 217 10.04 -3.92 -5.83
CA TYR A 217 11.39 -4.43 -6.03
C TYR A 217 12.31 -3.89 -4.95
N VAL A 218 13.11 -4.76 -4.34
CA VAL A 218 14.06 -4.42 -3.29
C VAL A 218 15.41 -5.05 -3.61
N VAL A 219 16.46 -4.28 -3.45
CA VAL A 219 17.83 -4.79 -3.43
C VAL A 219 18.52 -4.29 -2.17
N GLN A 220 19.10 -5.20 -1.42
CA GLN A 220 19.93 -4.89 -0.25
C GLN A 220 21.28 -5.57 -0.37
N LEU A 221 22.27 -4.89 0.17
CA LEU A 221 23.67 -5.30 0.14
C LEU A 221 24.27 -4.99 1.51
N GLY A 222 25.12 -5.85 2.00
CA GLY A 222 25.79 -5.65 3.28
C GLY A 222 26.88 -6.67 3.53
N GLY A 223 27.48 -6.59 4.69
CA GLY A 223 28.54 -7.49 5.09
C GLY A 223 28.93 -7.32 6.54
N ASP A 224 29.59 -8.32 7.08
CA ASP A 224 30.10 -8.31 8.44
C ASP A 224 31.35 -7.40 8.53
N LEU A 225 31.35 -6.54 9.52
CA LEU A 225 32.50 -5.72 9.88
C LEU A 225 33.38 -6.41 10.93
N ALA A 226 32.76 -7.19 11.82
CA ALA A 226 33.43 -7.86 12.91
C ALA A 226 32.71 -9.14 13.29
N GLN A 227 33.50 -10.15 13.69
CA GLN A 227 33.04 -11.38 14.31
C GLN A 227 33.93 -11.70 15.50
N TRP A 228 33.35 -12.18 16.59
CA TRP A 228 34.07 -12.56 17.78
C TRP A 228 33.32 -13.60 18.58
N ASN A 229 34.03 -14.25 19.52
CA ASN A 229 33.46 -15.19 20.45
C ASN A 229 33.42 -14.55 21.84
N GLY A 230 32.29 -14.63 22.53
CA GLY A 230 32.15 -14.23 23.91
C GLY A 230 32.63 -15.34 24.91
N ASN A 231 32.48 -16.57 24.42
CA ASN A 231 33.02 -17.78 25.12
C ASN A 231 33.54 -18.77 24.06
N SER A 232 33.90 -19.97 24.43
CA SER A 232 34.46 -20.96 23.51
C SER A 232 33.46 -21.58 22.54
N GLN A 233 32.16 -21.30 22.67
CA GLN A 233 31.09 -21.96 21.92
C GLN A 233 30.26 -20.98 21.10
N ASP A 234 30.12 -19.73 21.53
CA ASP A 234 29.26 -18.74 20.88
C ASP A 234 29.96 -17.96 19.75
N ARG A 235 29.18 -17.28 18.98
CA ARG A 235 29.64 -16.38 17.91
C ARG A 235 28.78 -15.13 17.82
N TRP A 236 29.46 -13.98 17.71
CA TRP A 236 28.87 -12.69 17.49
C TRP A 236 29.24 -12.15 16.10
N HIS A 237 28.28 -11.53 15.46
CA HIS A 237 28.47 -10.81 14.19
C HIS A 237 27.98 -9.38 14.34
N LEU A 238 28.71 -8.45 13.76
CA LEU A 238 28.31 -7.07 13.59
C LEU A 238 28.56 -6.67 12.14
N GLY A 239 27.56 -6.11 11.49
CA GLY A 239 27.66 -5.72 10.10
C GLY A 239 26.89 -4.43 9.76
N ILE A 240 27.11 -3.99 8.54
CA ILE A 240 26.42 -2.84 7.93
C ILE A 240 25.70 -3.27 6.68
N MET A 241 24.67 -2.51 6.32
CA MET A 241 23.88 -2.77 5.14
C MET A 241 23.28 -1.49 4.56
N GLY A 242 22.99 -1.53 3.28
CA GLY A 242 22.30 -0.50 2.55
C GLY A 242 21.42 -1.10 1.48
N GLY A 243 20.48 -0.35 0.97
CA GLY A 243 19.56 -0.84 -0.04
C GLY A 243 18.85 0.24 -0.83
N TYR A 244 18.25 -0.20 -1.92
CA TYR A 244 17.34 0.54 -2.76
C TYR A 244 16.04 -0.24 -2.94
N ALA A 245 14.93 0.45 -2.93
CA ALA A 245 13.65 -0.18 -3.18
C ALA A 245 12.70 0.77 -3.91
N ASN A 246 11.76 0.18 -4.63
CA ASN A 246 10.63 0.90 -5.22
C ASN A 246 9.35 0.08 -5.14
N GLU A 247 8.22 0.77 -5.16
CA GLU A 247 6.90 0.16 -5.28
C GLU A 247 6.00 1.05 -6.14
N HIS A 248 5.22 0.40 -6.99
CA HIS A 248 4.18 1.02 -7.79
C HIS A 248 2.84 0.42 -7.39
N SER A 249 1.87 1.27 -7.10
CA SER A 249 0.52 0.86 -6.75
C SER A 249 -0.51 1.46 -7.69
N ASN A 250 -1.62 0.75 -7.89
CA ASN A 250 -2.80 1.21 -8.59
C ASN A 250 -4.02 0.96 -7.72
N THR A 251 -4.77 2.02 -7.45
CA THR A 251 -6.01 1.96 -6.67
C THR A 251 -7.20 2.29 -7.53
N ARG A 252 -8.22 1.44 -7.47
CA ARG A 252 -9.49 1.60 -8.17
C ARG A 252 -10.64 1.66 -7.18
N ASN A 253 -11.62 2.49 -7.50
CA ASN A 253 -12.92 2.48 -6.88
C ASN A 253 -13.95 2.31 -8.02
N GLU A 254 -14.67 1.20 -8.05
CA GLU A 254 -15.64 0.89 -9.10
C GLU A 254 -16.82 1.88 -9.13
N ARG A 255 -17.03 2.62 -8.05
CA ARG A 255 -18.08 3.63 -7.92
C ARG A 255 -17.74 4.97 -8.56
N VAL A 256 -16.46 5.20 -8.87
CA VAL A 256 -15.97 6.41 -9.51
C VAL A 256 -15.26 6.07 -10.81
N GLY A 257 -15.31 6.94 -11.77
CA GLY A 257 -14.83 6.68 -13.13
C GLY A 257 -13.32 6.90 -13.33
N TYR A 258 -12.51 6.94 -12.29
CA TYR A 258 -11.06 7.13 -12.39
C TYR A 258 -10.29 6.30 -11.35
N HIS A 259 -8.99 6.15 -11.56
CA HIS A 259 -8.08 5.42 -10.68
C HIS A 259 -6.94 6.33 -10.22
N SER A 260 -6.19 5.86 -9.23
CA SER A 260 -4.99 6.55 -8.73
C SER A 260 -3.79 5.61 -8.76
N ASP A 261 -2.65 6.16 -9.13
CA ASP A 261 -1.35 5.51 -9.11
C ASP A 261 -0.49 6.10 -8.01
N GLY A 262 0.07 5.22 -7.18
CA GLY A 262 1.07 5.55 -6.18
C GLY A 262 2.44 5.07 -6.61
N ARG A 263 3.48 5.84 -6.30
CA ARG A 263 4.87 5.46 -6.51
C ARG A 263 5.70 5.87 -5.32
N ILE A 264 6.59 4.99 -4.93
CA ILE A 264 7.58 5.24 -3.89
C ILE A 264 8.89 4.62 -4.31
N ASP A 265 9.98 5.35 -4.14
CA ASP A 265 11.33 4.86 -4.30
C ASP A 265 12.25 5.49 -3.27
N GLY A 266 13.27 4.76 -2.86
CA GLY A 266 14.21 5.28 -1.89
C GLY A 266 15.26 4.28 -1.44
N TYR A 267 15.95 4.69 -0.39
CA TYR A 267 17.14 4.04 0.11
C TYR A 267 17.07 3.78 1.60
N SER A 268 17.87 2.82 2.04
CA SER A 268 18.12 2.58 3.47
C SER A 268 19.60 2.39 3.73
N VAL A 269 20.00 2.74 4.94
CA VAL A 269 21.31 2.40 5.50
C VAL A 269 21.12 1.97 6.94
N GLY A 270 21.93 1.03 7.40
CA GLY A 270 21.85 0.59 8.78
C GLY A 270 22.88 -0.44 9.15
N MET A 271 22.65 -1.03 10.30
CA MET A 271 23.53 -2.02 10.90
C MET A 271 22.76 -3.15 11.51
N TYR A 272 23.42 -4.28 11.64
CA TYR A 272 22.86 -5.47 12.26
C TYR A 272 23.87 -6.11 13.22
N GLY A 273 23.34 -6.82 14.20
CA GLY A 273 24.10 -7.66 15.12
C GLY A 273 23.42 -9.00 15.31
N THR A 274 24.19 -10.06 15.29
CA THR A 274 23.68 -11.44 15.42
C THR A 274 24.51 -12.21 16.41
N TRP A 275 23.85 -13.01 17.24
CA TRP A 275 24.48 -13.90 18.19
C TRP A 275 23.95 -15.33 18.01
N TYR A 276 24.87 -16.30 18.00
CA TYR A 276 24.57 -17.73 18.04
C TYR A 276 25.15 -18.34 19.30
N GLN A 277 24.34 -19.11 20.01
CA GLN A 277 24.76 -19.84 21.22
C GLN A 277 25.84 -20.86 20.91
N ASN A 278 25.76 -21.51 19.76
CA ASN A 278 26.68 -22.57 19.35
C ASN A 278 27.15 -22.35 17.92
N ASP A 279 28.41 -21.99 17.76
CA ASP A 279 29.03 -21.67 16.47
C ASP A 279 29.23 -22.91 15.59
N ALA A 280 29.52 -24.05 16.19
CA ALA A 280 29.95 -25.24 15.44
C ALA A 280 28.84 -25.85 14.59
N ASP A 281 27.63 -25.98 15.13
CA ASP A 281 26.49 -26.64 14.46
C ASP A 281 25.24 -25.76 14.39
N LYS A 282 25.31 -24.55 14.97
CA LYS A 282 24.18 -23.59 15.04
C LYS A 282 22.91 -24.17 15.72
N VAL A 283 23.02 -25.27 16.42
CA VAL A 283 21.96 -25.82 17.31
C VAL A 283 21.89 -24.94 18.55
N GLY A 284 20.68 -24.69 19.03
CA GLY A 284 20.47 -23.81 20.16
C GLY A 284 19.93 -22.44 19.80
N ALA A 285 20.11 -21.49 20.71
CA ALA A 285 19.53 -20.16 20.57
C ALA A 285 20.28 -19.26 19.58
N TYR A 286 19.54 -18.39 18.92
CA TYR A 286 20.09 -17.24 18.21
C TYR A 286 19.29 -15.97 18.54
N VAL A 287 19.95 -14.84 18.45
CA VAL A 287 19.35 -13.51 18.55
C VAL A 287 19.88 -12.65 17.42
N ASP A 288 19.00 -11.96 16.73
CA ASP A 288 19.34 -11.02 15.65
C ASP A 288 18.64 -9.69 15.86
N SER A 289 19.35 -8.61 15.60
CA SER A 289 18.79 -7.27 15.68
C SER A 289 19.35 -6.41 14.57
N TRP A 290 18.49 -5.52 14.03
CA TRP A 290 18.93 -4.54 13.06
C TRP A 290 18.20 -3.21 13.25
N VAL A 291 18.84 -2.15 12.80
CA VAL A 291 18.31 -0.80 12.74
C VAL A 291 18.61 -0.21 11.38
N LEU A 292 17.62 0.34 10.74
CA LEU A 292 17.71 1.01 9.43
C LEU A 292 17.20 2.44 9.53
N TYR A 293 17.88 3.36 8.86
CA TYR A 293 17.35 4.66 8.50
C TYR A 293 16.94 4.65 7.04
N ASN A 294 15.67 5.03 6.77
CA ASN A 294 15.04 4.97 5.46
C ASN A 294 14.61 6.36 5.02
N TRP A 295 14.76 6.64 3.70
CA TRP A 295 14.23 7.86 3.09
C TRP A 295 13.71 7.57 1.69
N PHE A 296 12.55 8.15 1.39
CA PHE A 296 11.81 7.89 0.16
C PHE A 296 11.27 9.15 -0.47
N ASN A 297 11.15 9.12 -1.80
CA ASN A 297 10.32 10.02 -2.60
C ASN A 297 9.01 9.31 -2.93
N ASN A 298 7.90 10.04 -2.79
CA ASN A 298 6.56 9.53 -3.03
C ASN A 298 5.85 10.39 -4.05
N THR A 299 5.04 9.78 -4.90
CA THR A 299 4.09 10.46 -5.79
C THR A 299 2.73 9.78 -5.73
N VAL A 300 1.68 10.58 -5.86
CA VAL A 300 0.31 10.16 -6.04
C VAL A 300 -0.25 10.89 -7.25
N GLU A 301 -0.67 10.15 -8.26
CA GLU A 301 -1.20 10.66 -9.51
C GLU A 301 -2.58 10.07 -9.79
N SER A 302 -3.40 10.78 -10.50
CA SER A 302 -4.69 10.31 -10.99
C SER A 302 -5.08 11.03 -12.27
N ASP A 303 -5.96 10.41 -13.06
CA ASP A 303 -6.38 10.92 -14.36
C ASP A 303 -6.95 12.34 -14.26
N HIS A 304 -6.48 13.23 -15.12
CA HIS A 304 -6.96 14.61 -15.28
C HIS A 304 -6.89 15.48 -14.01
N ARG A 305 -6.10 15.09 -13.02
CA ARG A 305 -5.90 15.80 -11.76
C ARG A 305 -4.43 16.10 -11.56
N GLN A 306 -4.15 17.15 -10.80
CA GLN A 306 -2.78 17.48 -10.47
C GLN A 306 -2.22 16.45 -9.50
N GLY A 307 -1.03 15.93 -9.82
CA GLY A 307 -0.29 15.01 -8.97
C GLY A 307 0.21 15.65 -7.68
N ASP A 308 0.56 14.80 -6.72
CA ASP A 308 1.15 15.18 -5.45
C ASP A 308 2.49 14.46 -5.26
N SER A 309 3.50 15.19 -4.79
CA SER A 309 4.84 14.66 -4.53
C SER A 309 5.29 15.06 -3.13
N TYR A 310 5.81 14.10 -2.37
CA TYR A 310 6.22 14.33 -0.99
C TYR A 310 7.32 13.34 -0.58
N ARG A 311 7.89 13.53 0.59
CA ARG A 311 8.97 12.71 1.12
C ARG A 311 8.57 12.04 2.42
N SER A 312 9.09 10.82 2.62
CA SER A 312 8.99 10.11 3.89
C SER A 312 10.35 9.65 4.36
N ARG A 313 10.54 9.61 5.68
CA ARG A 313 11.80 9.19 6.31
C ARG A 313 11.57 8.71 7.72
N GLY A 314 12.46 7.88 8.20
CA GLY A 314 12.43 7.42 9.58
C GLY A 314 13.21 6.14 9.79
N PHE A 315 13.22 5.71 11.04
CA PHE A 315 13.87 4.49 11.47
C PHE A 315 12.92 3.31 11.45
N THR A 316 13.49 2.15 11.14
CA THR A 316 12.89 0.84 11.41
C THR A 316 13.89 0.02 12.20
N ALA A 317 13.41 -0.83 13.10
CA ALA A 317 14.24 -1.67 13.93
C ALA A 317 13.57 -3.01 14.19
N SER A 318 14.37 -4.04 14.38
CA SER A 318 13.89 -5.40 14.61
C SER A 318 14.72 -6.11 15.68
N LEU A 319 14.04 -6.94 16.44
CA LEU A 319 14.63 -7.92 17.35
C LEU A 319 14.00 -9.27 17.01
N GLU A 320 14.85 -10.24 16.72
CA GLU A 320 14.47 -11.63 16.43
C GLU A 320 15.19 -12.58 17.35
N ALA A 321 14.50 -13.63 17.78
CA ALA A 321 15.09 -14.73 18.52
C ALA A 321 14.49 -16.05 18.03
N GLY A 322 15.28 -17.09 18.10
CA GLY A 322 14.85 -18.44 17.76
C GLY A 322 15.68 -19.48 18.48
N TYR A 323 15.24 -20.71 18.36
CA TYR A 323 15.97 -21.86 18.92
C TYR A 323 15.93 -23.02 17.91
N THR A 324 17.09 -23.54 17.58
CA THR A 324 17.25 -24.63 16.61
C THR A 324 17.37 -25.96 17.33
N PHE A 325 16.45 -26.87 17.04
CA PHE A 325 16.46 -28.25 17.55
C PHE A 325 16.82 -29.21 16.42
N LEU A 326 17.78 -30.09 16.67
CA LEU A 326 18.00 -31.28 15.85
C LEU A 326 16.93 -32.31 16.20
N ILE A 327 16.08 -32.68 15.25
CA ILE A 327 15.00 -33.65 15.46
C ILE A 327 15.43 -35.08 15.14
N GLY A 328 16.37 -35.25 14.24
CA GLY A 328 16.87 -36.58 13.89
C GLY A 328 17.81 -36.59 12.71
N GLU A 329 18.50 -37.70 12.57
CA GLU A 329 19.39 -38.01 11.46
C GLU A 329 18.96 -39.35 10.83
N PHE A 330 19.00 -39.42 9.50
CA PHE A 330 18.68 -40.65 8.79
C PHE A 330 19.53 -40.78 7.52
N THR A 331 19.78 -42.00 7.13
CA THR A 331 20.55 -42.34 5.93
C THR A 331 19.58 -42.55 4.76
N GLY A 332 19.73 -41.75 3.68
CA GLY A 332 18.95 -41.90 2.46
C GLY A 332 19.34 -43.16 1.63
N ARG A 333 18.56 -43.40 0.58
CA ARG A 333 18.74 -44.58 -0.29
C ARG A 333 20.15 -44.73 -0.91
N GLU A 334 20.86 -43.60 -1.06
CA GLU A 334 22.21 -43.57 -1.65
C GLU A 334 23.33 -43.45 -0.59
N GLY A 335 23.02 -43.69 0.67
CA GLY A 335 23.99 -43.55 1.77
C GLY A 335 24.31 -42.13 2.18
N THR A 336 23.44 -41.17 1.81
CA THR A 336 23.56 -39.76 2.23
C THR A 336 23.04 -39.60 3.65
N LEU A 337 23.79 -38.86 4.48
CA LEU A 337 23.32 -38.46 5.80
C LEU A 337 22.43 -37.22 5.68
N ASN A 338 21.22 -37.33 6.20
CA ASN A 338 20.26 -36.23 6.26
C ASN A 338 19.99 -35.88 7.73
N SER A 339 20.01 -34.60 8.05
CA SER A 339 19.69 -34.10 9.39
C SER A 339 18.46 -33.19 9.31
N GLY A 340 17.48 -33.47 10.14
CA GLY A 340 16.24 -32.69 10.22
C GLY A 340 16.26 -31.76 11.43
N TYR A 341 15.79 -30.53 11.22
CA TYR A 341 15.76 -29.48 12.23
C TYR A 341 14.38 -28.82 12.31
N VAL A 342 14.05 -28.34 13.50
CA VAL A 342 12.90 -27.48 13.77
C VAL A 342 13.38 -26.22 14.49
N GLN A 343 12.93 -25.06 14.05
CA GLN A 343 13.36 -23.80 14.59
C GLN A 343 12.14 -22.90 14.85
N PRO A 344 11.61 -22.85 16.08
CA PRO A 344 10.67 -21.82 16.50
C PRO A 344 11.33 -20.45 16.50
N GLN A 345 10.60 -19.43 16.06
CA GLN A 345 11.08 -18.07 15.90
C GLN A 345 10.07 -17.06 16.42
N VAL A 346 10.58 -15.97 16.96
CA VAL A 346 9.82 -14.77 17.29
C VAL A 346 10.57 -13.55 16.79
N GLN A 347 9.84 -12.62 16.19
CA GLN A 347 10.40 -11.34 15.74
C GLN A 347 9.44 -10.20 16.05
N VAL A 348 9.99 -9.11 16.53
CA VAL A 348 9.27 -7.85 16.75
C VAL A 348 9.95 -6.78 15.92
N THR A 349 9.19 -6.14 15.04
CA THR A 349 9.68 -5.07 14.17
C THR A 349 8.90 -3.79 14.44
N TRP A 350 9.63 -2.75 14.83
CA TRP A 350 9.08 -1.41 14.97
C TRP A 350 9.33 -0.60 13.70
N MET A 351 8.30 0.08 13.21
CA MET A 351 8.32 0.78 11.94
C MET A 351 7.91 2.24 12.13
N GLY A 352 8.89 3.15 12.11
CA GLY A 352 8.70 4.55 12.42
C GLY A 352 8.91 5.50 11.24
N VAL A 353 8.79 5.02 10.00
CA VAL A 353 8.87 5.87 8.82
C VAL A 353 7.56 6.64 8.64
N LYS A 354 7.65 7.94 8.52
CA LYS A 354 6.51 8.85 8.35
C LYS A 354 6.81 9.93 7.34
N GLU A 355 5.75 10.49 6.82
CA GLU A 355 5.75 11.71 6.01
C GLU A 355 5.31 12.91 6.85
N GLY A 356 5.66 14.11 6.42
CA GLY A 356 5.10 15.33 6.98
C GLY A 356 3.67 15.54 6.48
N ASN A 357 2.80 16.04 7.35
CA ASN A 357 1.48 16.52 6.94
C ASN A 357 1.63 17.65 5.93
N HIS A 358 0.82 17.64 4.89
CA HIS A 358 0.89 18.64 3.82
C HIS A 358 -0.47 18.87 3.16
N THR A 359 -0.57 19.94 2.39
CA THR A 359 -1.76 20.26 1.61
C THR A 359 -1.49 20.04 0.14
N ARG A 360 -2.36 19.26 -0.51
CA ARG A 360 -2.35 19.09 -1.95
C ARG A 360 -2.69 20.42 -2.67
N SER A 361 -2.35 20.48 -3.95
CA SER A 361 -2.70 21.63 -4.81
C SER A 361 -4.21 21.89 -4.93
N ASP A 362 -5.05 20.89 -4.72
CA ASP A 362 -6.51 21.02 -4.71
C ASP A 362 -7.08 21.49 -3.35
N GLY A 363 -6.22 21.82 -2.39
CA GLY A 363 -6.60 22.29 -1.06
C GLY A 363 -6.86 21.20 -0.03
N THR A 364 -6.75 19.92 -0.40
CA THR A 364 -6.94 18.81 0.54
C THR A 364 -5.75 18.67 1.48
N TYR A 365 -6.00 18.71 2.78
CA TYR A 365 -4.99 18.48 3.82
C TYR A 365 -4.81 16.99 4.06
N ILE A 366 -3.58 16.53 3.90
CA ILE A 366 -3.18 15.12 4.02
C ILE A 366 -2.43 14.88 5.32
N GLU A 367 -2.94 13.95 6.12
CA GLU A 367 -2.30 13.39 7.30
C GLU A 367 -2.30 11.88 7.19
N THR A 368 -1.25 11.24 7.65
CA THR A 368 -1.18 9.76 7.66
C THR A 368 -1.08 9.23 9.07
N GLU A 369 -1.62 8.03 9.27
CA GLU A 369 -1.55 7.28 10.53
C GLU A 369 -1.06 5.86 10.26
N GLY A 370 -0.35 5.30 11.23
CA GLY A 370 0.16 3.93 11.18
C GLY A 370 1.67 3.84 11.35
N ASP A 371 2.39 4.96 11.31
CA ASP A 371 3.77 5.03 11.75
C ASP A 371 3.88 4.65 13.22
N GLY A 372 4.98 4.01 13.60
CA GLY A 372 5.14 3.40 14.92
C GLY A 372 4.39 2.07 15.07
N ASN A 373 3.95 1.45 13.96
CA ASN A 373 3.42 0.09 13.97
C ASN A 373 4.48 -0.88 14.49
N VAL A 374 4.06 -1.77 15.36
CA VAL A 374 4.86 -2.90 15.85
C VAL A 374 4.29 -4.17 15.26
N GLN A 375 5.05 -4.84 14.41
CA GLN A 375 4.70 -6.15 13.88
C GLN A 375 5.36 -7.24 14.70
N THR A 376 4.56 -8.16 15.22
CA THR A 376 5.02 -9.36 15.91
C THR A 376 4.84 -10.56 15.00
N ARG A 377 5.90 -11.33 14.79
CA ARG A 377 5.89 -12.57 14.04
C ARG A 377 6.21 -13.75 14.97
N LEU A 378 5.34 -14.74 14.96
CA LEU A 378 5.55 -16.03 15.60
C LEU A 378 5.59 -17.09 14.50
N GLY A 379 6.64 -17.88 14.46
CA GLY A 379 6.81 -18.84 13.39
C GLY A 379 7.57 -20.07 13.77
N VAL A 380 7.48 -21.05 12.86
CA VAL A 380 8.23 -22.30 12.94
C VAL A 380 8.82 -22.57 11.56
N ARG A 381 10.13 -22.79 11.53
CA ARG A 381 10.88 -23.21 10.35
C ARG A 381 11.31 -24.64 10.52
N THR A 382 11.03 -25.47 9.52
CA THR A 382 11.50 -26.84 9.47
C THR A 382 12.39 -26.98 8.24
N TYR A 383 13.55 -27.55 8.42
CA TYR A 383 14.50 -27.70 7.34
C TYR A 383 15.27 -29.00 7.42
N LEU A 384 15.72 -29.44 6.25
CA LEU A 384 16.44 -30.67 6.05
C LEU A 384 17.84 -30.36 5.50
N ASN A 385 18.85 -30.70 6.24
CA ASN A 385 20.22 -30.65 5.73
C ASN A 385 20.50 -31.94 4.96
N SER A 386 20.76 -31.81 3.66
CA SER A 386 20.99 -32.93 2.76
C SER A 386 22.14 -32.64 1.81
N TYR A 387 23.01 -33.63 1.60
CA TYR A 387 23.98 -33.59 0.51
C TYR A 387 23.97 -34.90 -0.27
N HIS A 388 24.19 -34.77 -1.58
CA HIS A 388 24.21 -35.90 -2.47
C HIS A 388 25.57 -36.60 -2.44
N ARG A 389 25.62 -37.93 -2.54
CA ARG A 389 26.86 -38.71 -2.57
C ARG A 389 27.85 -38.26 -3.66
N ARG A 390 27.35 -37.72 -4.77
CA ARG A 390 28.17 -37.14 -5.85
C ARG A 390 28.91 -35.87 -5.41
N ASP A 391 28.44 -35.23 -4.35
CA ASP A 391 29.03 -34.00 -3.78
C ASP A 391 29.91 -34.31 -2.58
N ALA A 392 30.08 -35.57 -2.22
CA ALA A 392 30.98 -35.99 -1.16
C ALA A 392 32.41 -35.50 -1.46
N GLY A 393 32.98 -34.74 -0.52
CA GLY A 393 34.29 -34.11 -0.67
C GLY A 393 34.29 -32.78 -1.45
N LYS A 394 33.17 -32.32 -2.00
CA LYS A 394 33.06 -31.07 -2.74
C LYS A 394 32.57 -29.87 -1.92
N GLN A 395 32.30 -30.06 -0.64
CA GLN A 395 31.79 -29.07 0.30
C GLN A 395 30.52 -28.36 -0.17
N ARG A 396 29.65 -29.08 -0.86
CA ARG A 396 28.35 -28.64 -1.32
C ARG A 396 27.26 -29.24 -0.42
N GLU A 397 26.35 -28.38 0.00
CA GLU A 397 25.23 -28.78 0.84
C GLU A 397 23.98 -28.01 0.38
N PHE A 398 22.82 -28.67 0.46
CA PHE A 398 21.53 -28.11 0.11
C PHE A 398 20.58 -28.27 1.29
N GLN A 399 19.83 -27.24 1.55
CA GLN A 399 18.92 -27.20 2.67
C GLN A 399 17.56 -26.68 2.23
N PRO A 400 16.64 -27.56 1.82
CA PRO A 400 15.25 -27.18 1.60
C PRO A 400 14.58 -26.90 2.94
N TYR A 401 13.65 -25.95 2.95
CA TYR A 401 12.89 -25.60 4.13
C TYR A 401 11.46 -25.21 3.81
N ILE A 402 10.64 -25.27 4.85
CA ILE A 402 9.29 -24.74 4.89
C ILE A 402 9.12 -23.95 6.20
N GLU A 403 8.45 -22.83 6.12
CA GLU A 403 8.24 -21.93 7.26
C GLU A 403 6.79 -21.47 7.29
N ALA A 404 6.17 -21.57 8.46
CA ALA A 404 4.83 -21.06 8.71
C ALA A 404 4.89 -20.00 9.80
N ASN A 405 4.22 -18.88 9.56
CA ASN A 405 4.22 -17.73 10.48
C ASN A 405 2.82 -17.20 10.69
N TYR A 406 2.63 -16.64 11.87
CA TYR A 406 1.54 -15.73 12.19
C TYR A 406 2.14 -14.34 12.45
N LEU A 407 1.55 -13.30 11.83
CA LEU A 407 1.97 -11.92 11.98
C LEU A 407 0.82 -11.08 12.53
N TYR A 408 1.15 -10.25 13.49
CA TYR A 408 0.23 -9.29 14.09
C TYR A 408 0.76 -7.87 13.96
N ASN A 409 -0.06 -6.97 13.41
CA ASN A 409 0.23 -5.55 13.32
C ASN A 409 -0.53 -4.78 14.40
N SER A 410 0.18 -4.04 15.26
CA SER A 410 -0.43 -3.23 16.31
C SER A 410 -1.26 -2.07 15.80
N LYS A 411 -0.92 -1.57 14.60
CA LYS A 411 -1.61 -0.48 13.91
C LYS A 411 -1.94 -0.88 12.48
N VAL A 412 -2.93 -0.24 11.89
CA VAL A 412 -3.23 -0.29 10.46
C VAL A 412 -2.85 1.06 9.84
N TYR A 413 -2.44 1.03 8.59
CA TYR A 413 -2.11 2.23 7.85
C TYR A 413 -3.39 2.94 7.41
N ALA A 414 -3.41 4.26 7.56
CA ALA A 414 -4.54 5.09 7.22
C ALA A 414 -4.09 6.46 6.72
N VAL A 415 -4.97 7.12 5.97
CA VAL A 415 -4.83 8.51 5.56
C VAL A 415 -6.04 9.31 6.05
N LYS A 416 -5.81 10.53 6.50
CA LYS A 416 -6.86 11.52 6.73
C LYS A 416 -6.81 12.58 5.64
N MET A 417 -7.93 12.80 5.00
CA MET A 417 -8.12 13.83 4.00
C MET A 417 -9.13 14.84 4.54
N ASN A 418 -8.65 16.04 4.87
CA ASN A 418 -9.44 17.06 5.60
C ASN A 418 -10.13 16.47 6.86
N GLY A 419 -9.40 15.65 7.62
CA GLY A 419 -9.88 15.04 8.85
C GLY A 419 -10.70 13.76 8.68
N THR A 420 -11.13 13.41 7.47
CA THR A 420 -11.83 12.13 7.20
C THR A 420 -10.83 11.00 7.06
N LYS A 421 -10.91 10.02 7.97
CA LYS A 421 -10.00 8.87 8.02
C LYS A 421 -10.45 7.75 7.10
N ILE A 422 -9.52 7.27 6.28
CA ILE A 422 -9.67 6.09 5.45
C ILE A 422 -8.55 5.12 5.83
N SER A 423 -8.91 3.89 6.19
CA SER A 423 -7.98 2.89 6.72
C SER A 423 -7.85 1.69 5.79
N ARG A 424 -6.65 1.10 5.75
CA ARG A 424 -6.43 -0.23 5.17
C ARG A 424 -7.16 -1.28 5.99
N GLU A 425 -7.71 -2.27 5.32
CA GLU A 425 -8.46 -3.37 5.92
C GLU A 425 -7.72 -4.71 5.75
N GLY A 426 -7.93 -5.63 6.68
CA GLY A 426 -7.50 -7.02 6.54
C GLY A 426 -6.03 -7.33 6.82
N SER A 427 -5.22 -6.34 7.19
CA SER A 427 -3.77 -6.51 7.39
C SER A 427 -3.32 -6.63 8.85
N ARG A 428 -4.23 -6.63 9.81
CA ARG A 428 -3.88 -6.72 11.24
C ARG A 428 -3.38 -8.09 11.65
N HIS A 429 -4.02 -9.15 11.17
CA HIS A 429 -3.68 -10.53 11.43
C HIS A 429 -3.37 -11.23 10.10
N LEU A 430 -2.18 -11.76 9.96
CA LEU A 430 -1.72 -12.39 8.73
C LEU A 430 -1.24 -13.80 9.01
N ALA A 431 -1.56 -14.72 8.11
CA ALA A 431 -0.94 -16.03 8.02
C ALA A 431 0.06 -16.03 6.87
N GLU A 432 1.21 -16.64 7.07
CA GLU A 432 2.27 -16.71 6.05
C GLU A 432 2.80 -18.11 5.91
N LEU A 433 3.05 -18.51 4.67
CA LEU A 433 3.77 -19.72 4.32
C LEU A 433 4.93 -19.36 3.39
N ARG A 434 6.13 -19.80 3.73
CA ARG A 434 7.34 -19.69 2.90
C ARG A 434 7.94 -21.04 2.65
N THR A 435 8.53 -21.21 1.49
CA THR A 435 9.35 -22.36 1.14
C THR A 435 10.53 -21.92 0.30
N GLY A 436 11.65 -22.60 0.43
CA GLY A 436 12.84 -22.26 -0.32
C GLY A 436 13.95 -23.28 -0.15
N VAL A 437 15.08 -22.92 -0.70
CA VAL A 437 16.32 -23.70 -0.63
C VAL A 437 17.47 -22.79 -0.33
N GLU A 438 18.34 -23.25 0.54
CA GLU A 438 19.64 -22.64 0.82
C GLU A 438 20.72 -23.60 0.39
N ALA A 439 21.75 -23.07 -0.27
CA ALA A 439 22.82 -23.86 -0.84
C ALA A 439 24.18 -23.30 -0.48
N LYS A 440 25.04 -24.14 0.06
CA LYS A 440 26.48 -23.89 0.07
C LYS A 440 27.08 -24.50 -1.19
N LEU A 441 27.64 -23.67 -2.05
CA LEU A 441 28.22 -24.12 -3.32
C LEU A 441 29.71 -24.45 -3.19
N ASN A 442 30.40 -23.74 -2.32
CA ASN A 442 31.79 -24.01 -1.93
C ASN A 442 32.07 -23.30 -0.58
N ASN A 443 33.31 -23.30 -0.14
CA ASN A 443 33.69 -22.68 1.15
C ASN A 443 33.44 -21.18 1.24
N ASN A 444 33.37 -20.50 0.11
CA ASN A 444 33.28 -19.04 0.05
C ASN A 444 31.91 -18.55 -0.42
N LEU A 445 31.14 -19.40 -1.12
CA LEU A 445 29.93 -18.98 -1.80
C LEU A 445 28.71 -19.74 -1.30
N ALA A 446 27.74 -19.01 -0.82
CA ALA A 446 26.40 -19.49 -0.46
C ALA A 446 25.34 -18.73 -1.27
N MET A 447 24.26 -19.43 -1.61
CA MET A 447 23.10 -18.84 -2.31
C MET A 447 21.82 -19.34 -1.63
N TRP A 448 20.77 -18.53 -1.68
CA TRP A 448 19.45 -18.93 -1.20
C TRP A 448 18.36 -18.31 -2.04
N GLY A 449 17.22 -18.95 -2.05
CA GLY A 449 16.03 -18.45 -2.71
C GLY A 449 14.77 -18.99 -2.05
N ASN A 450 13.71 -18.18 -2.07
CA ASN A 450 12.42 -18.58 -1.53
C ASN A 450 11.26 -17.89 -2.24
N VAL A 451 10.09 -18.45 -2.02
CA VAL A 451 8.80 -17.87 -2.34
C VAL A 451 7.93 -17.89 -1.09
N GLY A 452 7.12 -16.86 -0.91
CA GLY A 452 6.24 -16.75 0.24
C GLY A 452 4.91 -16.10 -0.11
N VAL A 453 3.88 -16.46 0.62
CA VAL A 453 2.53 -15.92 0.51
C VAL A 453 2.02 -15.54 1.89
N GLN A 454 1.50 -14.32 2.00
CA GLN A 454 0.75 -13.86 3.15
C GLN A 454 -0.72 -13.69 2.77
N ILE A 455 -1.60 -14.04 3.67
CA ILE A 455 -3.04 -13.83 3.55
C ILE A 455 -3.59 -13.19 4.82
N GLY A 456 -4.57 -12.33 4.65
CA GLY A 456 -5.31 -11.68 5.73
C GLY A 456 -6.79 -11.65 5.43
N ASP A 457 -7.51 -10.88 6.22
CA ASP A 457 -8.95 -10.65 5.99
C ASP A 457 -9.20 -9.70 4.82
N LYS A 458 -10.45 -9.58 4.41
CA LYS A 458 -10.91 -8.63 3.38
C LYS A 458 -10.14 -8.71 2.05
N GLY A 459 -9.67 -9.91 1.69
CA GLY A 459 -8.95 -10.13 0.45
C GLY A 459 -7.49 -9.65 0.46
N TYR A 460 -6.92 -9.33 1.62
CA TYR A 460 -5.49 -9.01 1.73
C TYR A 460 -4.65 -10.23 1.32
N SER A 461 -3.71 -10.01 0.42
CA SER A 461 -2.71 -11.01 0.02
C SER A 461 -1.41 -10.36 -0.39
N ASP A 462 -0.31 -11.01 -0.09
CA ASP A 462 1.03 -10.62 -0.51
C ASP A 462 1.83 -11.84 -0.94
N THR A 463 2.38 -11.79 -2.13
CA THR A 463 3.21 -12.85 -2.69
C THR A 463 4.59 -12.28 -3.00
N GLN A 464 5.65 -12.94 -2.54
CA GLN A 464 7.00 -12.49 -2.83
C GLN A 464 7.92 -13.64 -3.20
N GLY A 465 8.94 -13.30 -3.99
CA GLY A 465 10.10 -14.14 -4.27
C GLY A 465 11.37 -13.41 -3.89
N MET A 466 12.37 -14.16 -3.40
CA MET A 466 13.66 -13.62 -3.01
C MET A 466 14.80 -14.51 -3.52
N LEU A 467 15.88 -13.88 -3.91
CA LEU A 467 17.18 -14.50 -4.18
C LEU A 467 18.26 -13.78 -3.38
N GLY A 468 19.16 -14.54 -2.81
CA GLY A 468 20.31 -14.02 -2.09
C GLY A 468 21.60 -14.75 -2.42
N VAL A 469 22.71 -14.06 -2.26
CA VAL A 469 24.06 -14.58 -2.42
C VAL A 469 24.98 -13.99 -1.37
N LYS A 470 25.87 -14.81 -0.82
CA LYS A 470 26.91 -14.37 0.12
C LYS A 470 28.25 -14.93 -0.32
N TYR A 471 29.22 -14.04 -0.36
CA TYR A 471 30.63 -14.38 -0.60
C TYR A 471 31.45 -14.02 0.61
N SER A 472 32.29 -14.95 1.05
CA SER A 472 33.17 -14.80 2.23
C SER A 472 34.61 -15.05 1.81
N TRP A 473 35.57 -14.22 2.28
CA TRP A 473 36.99 -14.33 2.00
C TRP A 473 37.89 -14.10 3.21
#